data_34fc8c0fdac96230319195be92e38a73
#
_entry.id   34fc8c0fdac96230319195be92e38a73
#
_cell.length_a   1.000
_cell.length_b   1.000
_cell.length_c   1.000
_cell.angle_alpha   90.00
_cell.angle_beta   90.00
_cell.angle_gamma   90.00
#
_symmetry.space_group_name_H-M   'P 1'
#
loop_
_entity.id
_entity.type
_entity.pdbx_description
1 polymer ?
#
loop_
_entity_poly.entity_id
_entity_poly.type
_entity_poly.pdbx_seq_one_letter_code
_entity_poly.pdbx_strand_id
1 'polypeptide(L)'
;MPSTLNGQVSSSVQITTDLVYQQCIVPDCGATYDVGEVRTCCASCGALLDVGYEWDALQVPDSLRFFESRWQQRNEPLARSGVWRFRELLPFADPDKIVTIGEGQTPLNACDGVARYVGMTGGQLLLQYEGMNPSGSFKDNGMTAAFTHAHTIGAQRAACASTGNTSA
;
A
#
# COMPACT_ATOMS: atom_id res chain seq x y z
N MET A 1 -31.55 -37.66 6.97
CA MET A 1 -31.31 -36.53 7.84
C MET A 1 -30.18 -35.70 7.27
N PRO A 2 -30.38 -34.51 6.74
CA PRO A 2 -29.30 -33.66 6.27
C PRO A 2 -28.81 -32.74 7.41
N SER A 3 -27.52 -32.77 7.68
CA SER A 3 -26.85 -31.89 8.60
C SER A 3 -26.56 -30.56 7.91
N THR A 4 -27.13 -29.52 8.43
CA THR A 4 -26.91 -28.10 8.10
C THR A 4 -25.52 -27.68 8.53
N LEU A 5 -24.66 -27.31 7.59
CA LEU A 5 -23.46 -26.51 7.82
C LEU A 5 -23.79 -25.05 7.46
N ASN A 6 -24.30 -24.30 8.42
CA ASN A 6 -24.31 -22.85 8.38
C ASN A 6 -23.13 -22.33 9.20
N GLY A 7 -22.33 -21.51 8.60
CA GLY A 7 -21.20 -20.86 9.25
C GLY A 7 -20.43 -19.94 8.31
N GLN A 8 -21.12 -19.14 7.50
CA GLN A 8 -20.49 -17.97 6.87
C GLN A 8 -20.42 -16.83 7.90
N VAL A 9 -19.27 -16.66 8.49
CA VAL A 9 -18.92 -15.40 9.14
C VAL A 9 -18.33 -14.50 8.06
N SER A 10 -19.20 -13.78 7.36
CA SER A 10 -18.82 -12.62 6.56
C SER A 10 -18.57 -11.48 7.54
N SER A 11 -17.35 -11.32 7.99
CA SER A 11 -16.92 -10.07 8.62
C SER A 11 -16.71 -9.04 7.50
N SER A 12 -17.77 -8.31 7.19
CA SER A 12 -17.65 -7.05 6.46
C SER A 12 -16.79 -6.11 7.30
N VAL A 13 -15.54 -5.94 6.91
CA VAL A 13 -14.70 -4.86 7.43
C VAL A 13 -15.37 -3.57 7.00
N GLN A 14 -16.06 -2.91 7.92
CA GLN A 14 -16.55 -1.55 7.70
C GLN A 14 -15.31 -0.66 7.59
N ILE A 15 -15.16 0.01 6.46
CA ILE A 15 -14.17 1.07 6.29
C ILE A 15 -14.58 2.18 7.22
N THR A 16 -13.88 2.34 8.31
CA THR A 16 -14.03 3.47 9.20
C THR A 16 -13.16 4.60 8.65
N THR A 17 -13.77 5.44 7.81
CA THR A 17 -13.14 6.66 7.26
C THR A 17 -12.61 7.59 8.36
N ASP A 18 -13.07 7.41 9.59
CA ASP A 18 -12.65 8.18 10.76
C ASP A 18 -11.21 7.86 11.22
N LEU A 19 -10.60 6.78 10.75
CA LEU A 19 -9.25 6.35 11.15
C LEU A 19 -8.15 6.76 10.15
N VAL A 20 -8.56 7.33 9.01
CA VAL A 20 -7.65 7.78 7.95
C VAL A 20 -8.09 9.15 7.46
N TYR A 21 -7.18 10.08 7.40
CA TYR A 21 -7.47 11.46 7.01
C TYR A 21 -6.31 12.06 6.21
N GLN A 22 -6.61 13.10 5.46
CA GLN A 22 -5.59 13.96 4.87
C GLN A 22 -5.22 15.04 5.87
N GLN A 23 -3.94 15.35 6.04
CA GLN A 23 -3.46 16.43 6.88
C GLN A 23 -2.47 17.32 6.17
N CYS A 24 -2.48 18.61 6.51
CA CYS A 24 -1.50 19.55 5.99
C CYS A 24 -0.11 19.21 6.53
N ILE A 25 0.91 19.17 5.63
CA ILE A 25 2.30 18.93 6.03
C ILE A 25 2.93 20.09 6.81
N VAL A 26 2.28 21.27 6.84
CA VAL A 26 2.74 22.43 7.61
C VAL A 26 2.25 22.30 9.05
N PRO A 27 3.13 22.11 10.04
CA PRO A 27 2.73 21.82 11.42
C PRO A 27 1.80 22.88 12.04
N ASP A 28 2.08 24.17 11.78
CA ASP A 28 1.30 25.27 12.33
C ASP A 28 -0.05 25.48 11.65
N CYS A 29 -0.29 24.81 10.53
CA CYS A 29 -1.58 24.91 9.83
C CYS A 29 -2.65 24.00 10.45
N GLY A 30 -2.29 22.76 10.81
CA GLY A 30 -3.14 21.81 11.51
C GLY A 30 -4.43 21.39 10.76
N ALA A 31 -4.61 21.78 9.50
CA ALA A 31 -5.83 21.48 8.74
C ALA A 31 -5.89 20.00 8.37
N THR A 32 -7.06 19.39 8.58
CA THR A 32 -7.36 17.99 8.22
C THR A 32 -8.60 17.90 7.33
N TYR A 33 -8.69 16.84 6.53
CA TYR A 33 -9.77 16.62 5.56
C TYR A 33 -10.07 15.11 5.49
N ASP A 34 -11.28 14.78 5.05
CA ASP A 34 -11.65 13.39 4.78
C ASP A 34 -10.77 12.79 3.68
N VAL A 35 -10.36 11.53 3.86
CA VAL A 35 -9.48 10.85 2.90
C VAL A 35 -10.16 10.64 1.53
N GLY A 36 -11.49 10.57 1.49
CA GLY A 36 -12.29 10.48 0.27
C GLY A 36 -12.44 11.78 -0.50
N GLU A 37 -12.05 12.92 0.08
CA GLU A 37 -12.08 14.19 -0.64
C GLU A 37 -10.96 14.27 -1.69
N VAL A 38 -11.31 14.69 -2.91
CA VAL A 38 -10.33 14.92 -3.97
C VAL A 38 -9.65 16.27 -3.76
N ARG A 39 -8.44 16.22 -3.21
CA ARG A 39 -7.63 17.42 -2.93
C ARG A 39 -6.24 17.30 -3.51
N THR A 40 -5.72 18.39 -4.06
CA THR A 40 -4.34 18.51 -4.54
C THR A 40 -3.46 19.32 -3.60
N CYS A 41 -4.08 20.08 -2.68
CA CYS A 41 -3.38 20.90 -1.70
C CYS A 41 -4.30 21.24 -0.52
N CYS A 42 -3.71 21.74 0.55
CA CYS A 42 -4.40 22.28 1.71
C CYS A 42 -5.21 23.53 1.32
N ALA A 43 -6.50 23.54 1.66
CA ALA A 43 -7.37 24.69 1.37
C ALA A 43 -7.02 25.93 2.22
N SER A 44 -6.38 25.74 3.39
CA SER A 44 -6.06 26.82 4.31
C SER A 44 -4.76 27.55 3.95
N CYS A 45 -3.72 26.84 3.47
CA CYS A 45 -2.41 27.43 3.23
C CYS A 45 -1.77 27.09 1.87
N GLY A 46 -2.42 26.25 1.07
CA GLY A 46 -1.90 25.84 -0.24
C GLY A 46 -0.77 24.82 -0.22
N ALA A 47 -0.34 24.36 0.95
CA ALA A 47 0.72 23.36 1.07
C ALA A 47 0.25 21.96 0.67
N LEU A 48 1.19 21.03 0.55
CA LEU A 48 0.88 19.62 0.27
C LEU A 48 0.12 18.98 1.43
N LEU A 49 -0.56 17.89 1.13
CA LEU A 49 -1.24 17.04 2.09
C LEU A 49 -0.50 15.71 2.24
N ASP A 50 -0.52 15.19 3.45
CA ASP A 50 -0.09 13.83 3.80
C ASP A 50 -1.30 13.00 4.23
N VAL A 51 -1.14 11.70 4.33
CA VAL A 51 -2.18 10.79 4.85
C VAL A 51 -1.84 10.41 6.27
N GLY A 52 -2.70 10.83 7.20
CA GLY A 52 -2.61 10.48 8.62
C GLY A 52 -3.45 9.26 8.96
N TYR A 53 -3.03 8.54 10.01
CA TYR A 53 -3.71 7.35 10.53
C TYR A 53 -3.82 7.43 12.05
N GLU A 54 -4.98 7.06 12.58
CA GLU A 54 -5.19 6.89 14.02
C GLU A 54 -4.69 5.50 14.46
N TRP A 55 -3.35 5.35 14.56
CA TRP A 55 -2.70 4.06 14.81
C TRP A 55 -3.16 3.39 16.10
N ASP A 56 -3.46 4.16 17.13
CA ASP A 56 -3.92 3.64 18.44
C ASP A 56 -5.33 3.02 18.36
N ALA A 57 -6.11 3.42 17.37
CA ALA A 57 -7.46 2.91 17.14
C ALA A 57 -7.52 1.81 16.05
N LEU A 58 -6.47 1.68 15.25
CA LEU A 58 -6.39 0.68 14.20
C LEU A 58 -6.09 -0.70 14.76
N GLN A 59 -6.88 -1.70 14.34
CA GLN A 59 -6.61 -3.10 14.64
C GLN A 59 -5.56 -3.64 13.65
N VAL A 60 -4.29 -3.49 14.00
CA VAL A 60 -3.19 -4.02 13.21
C VAL A 60 -2.65 -5.32 13.81
N PRO A 61 -2.18 -6.27 12.99
CA PRO A 61 -1.56 -7.50 13.49
C PRO A 61 -0.30 -7.24 14.32
N ASP A 62 -0.16 -7.96 15.42
CA ASP A 62 0.95 -7.80 16.39
C ASP A 62 2.32 -8.20 15.84
N SER A 63 2.38 -8.90 14.71
CA SER A 63 3.60 -9.51 14.22
C SER A 63 3.67 -9.55 12.70
N LEU A 64 4.87 -9.34 12.15
CA LEU A 64 5.18 -9.57 10.74
C LEU A 64 4.88 -11.01 10.28
N ARG A 65 4.92 -12.00 11.19
CA ARG A 65 4.58 -13.40 10.88
C ARG A 65 3.16 -13.55 10.34
N PHE A 66 2.23 -12.68 10.76
CA PHE A 66 0.88 -12.66 10.21
C PHE A 66 0.92 -12.40 8.69
N PHE A 67 1.66 -11.39 8.25
CA PHE A 67 1.79 -11.04 6.83
C PHE A 67 2.61 -12.08 6.06
N GLU A 68 3.63 -12.68 6.69
CA GLU A 68 4.43 -13.75 6.10
C GLU A 68 3.61 -15.02 5.85
N SER A 69 2.64 -15.34 6.71
CA SER A 69 1.76 -16.50 6.53
C SER A 69 0.96 -16.44 5.22
N ARG A 70 0.73 -15.26 4.68
CA ARG A 70 0.03 -15.04 3.41
C ARG A 70 0.80 -15.58 2.20
N TRP A 71 2.11 -15.80 2.32
CA TRP A 71 2.88 -16.49 1.29
C TRP A 71 2.36 -17.90 0.97
N GLN A 72 1.65 -18.53 1.89
CA GLN A 72 1.01 -19.82 1.67
C GLN A 72 -0.24 -19.71 0.77
N GLN A 73 -0.81 -18.50 0.64
CA GLN A 73 -2.02 -18.22 -0.13
C GLN A 73 -1.67 -17.72 -1.55
N ARG A 74 -0.81 -18.44 -2.27
CA ARG A 74 -0.26 -18.00 -3.56
C ARG A 74 -1.29 -17.78 -4.67
N ASN A 75 -2.50 -18.35 -4.52
CA ASN A 75 -3.58 -18.19 -5.50
C ASN A 75 -4.44 -16.94 -5.23
N GLU A 76 -4.26 -16.30 -4.08
CA GLU A 76 -4.99 -15.09 -3.72
C GLU A 76 -4.25 -13.84 -4.21
N PRO A 77 -4.85 -13.05 -5.12
CA PRO A 77 -4.17 -11.87 -5.70
C PRO A 77 -3.62 -10.91 -4.66
N LEU A 78 -4.40 -10.61 -3.61
CA LEU A 78 -4.00 -9.69 -2.54
C LEU A 78 -2.87 -10.26 -1.67
N ALA A 79 -2.79 -11.58 -1.49
CA ALA A 79 -1.69 -12.22 -0.77
C ALA A 79 -0.39 -12.22 -1.59
N ARG A 80 -0.51 -12.21 -2.93
CA ARG A 80 0.63 -12.10 -3.85
C ARG A 80 1.14 -10.69 -4.03
N SER A 81 0.33 -9.67 -3.80
CA SER A 81 0.75 -8.28 -3.86
C SER A 81 1.78 -7.99 -2.76
N GLY A 82 2.85 -7.32 -3.10
CA GLY A 82 3.82 -6.82 -2.13
C GLY A 82 3.28 -5.69 -1.28
N VAL A 83 2.24 -5.00 -1.74
CA VAL A 83 1.55 -3.90 -1.06
C VAL A 83 0.34 -4.42 -0.29
N TRP A 84 -0.61 -5.07 -0.96
CA TRP A 84 -1.91 -5.41 -0.37
C TRP A 84 -1.88 -6.62 0.56
N ARG A 85 -0.80 -7.37 0.61
CA ARG A 85 -0.62 -8.33 1.71
C ARG A 85 -0.54 -7.66 3.07
N PHE A 86 -0.25 -6.35 3.11
CA PHE A 86 -0.21 -5.49 4.28
C PHE A 86 -1.44 -4.56 4.39
N ARG A 87 -2.57 -4.93 3.79
CA ARG A 87 -3.78 -4.09 3.69
C ARG A 87 -4.32 -3.58 5.03
N GLU A 88 -4.05 -4.28 6.14
CA GLU A 88 -4.41 -3.82 7.48
C GLU A 88 -3.65 -2.55 7.90
N LEU A 89 -2.51 -2.28 7.26
CA LEU A 89 -1.74 -1.05 7.42
C LEU A 89 -2.16 0.04 6.41
N LEU A 90 -3.13 -0.25 5.54
CA LEU A 90 -3.62 0.63 4.48
C LEU A 90 -5.16 0.72 4.55
N PRO A 91 -5.72 1.15 5.69
CA PRO A 91 -7.15 1.09 5.96
C PRO A 91 -8.01 2.06 5.13
N PHE A 92 -7.39 2.91 4.32
CA PHE A 92 -8.10 3.76 3.36
C PHE A 92 -8.72 2.97 2.19
N ALA A 93 -8.25 1.73 1.97
CA ALA A 93 -8.66 0.94 0.82
C ALA A 93 -9.93 0.14 1.10
N ASP A 94 -10.93 0.34 0.27
CA ASP A 94 -12.08 -0.58 0.19
C ASP A 94 -11.61 -1.92 -0.40
N PRO A 95 -11.74 -3.05 0.34
CA PRO A 95 -11.28 -4.35 -0.14
C PRO A 95 -11.82 -4.76 -1.51
N ASP A 96 -13.07 -4.37 -1.81
CA ASP A 96 -13.73 -4.70 -3.08
C ASP A 96 -13.25 -3.83 -4.25
N LYS A 97 -12.49 -2.77 -3.95
CA LYS A 97 -11.98 -1.82 -4.94
C LYS A 97 -10.47 -1.86 -5.11
N ILE A 98 -9.80 -2.77 -4.41
CA ILE A 98 -8.35 -2.91 -4.52
C ILE A 98 -7.94 -3.26 -5.94
N VAL A 99 -7.00 -2.49 -6.48
CA VAL A 99 -6.34 -2.72 -7.76
C VAL A 99 -4.96 -3.27 -7.49
N THR A 100 -4.60 -4.40 -8.09
CA THR A 100 -3.25 -4.98 -8.00
C THR A 100 -2.87 -5.63 -9.31
N ILE A 101 -1.60 -5.57 -9.65
CA ILE A 101 -0.96 -6.25 -10.78
C ILE A 101 0.06 -7.29 -10.30
N GLY A 102 0.07 -7.60 -9.00
CA GLY A 102 1.05 -8.48 -8.36
C GLY A 102 2.40 -7.80 -8.14
N GLU A 103 2.38 -6.50 -7.95
CA GLU A 103 3.55 -5.65 -7.67
C GLU A 103 4.25 -6.00 -6.36
N GLY A 104 5.48 -5.54 -6.24
CA GLY A 104 6.33 -5.77 -5.07
C GLY A 104 6.89 -7.19 -5.02
N GLN A 105 7.30 -7.64 -3.83
CA GLN A 105 7.96 -8.93 -3.60
C GLN A 105 9.22 -9.12 -4.47
N THR A 106 9.88 -8.02 -4.79
CA THR A 106 11.09 -8.01 -5.59
C THR A 106 12.26 -8.64 -4.84
N PRO A 107 13.19 -9.30 -5.57
CA PRO A 107 14.25 -10.06 -4.94
C PRO A 107 15.24 -9.14 -4.19
N LEU A 108 15.63 -9.59 -3.00
CA LEU A 108 16.69 -9.01 -2.19
C LEU A 108 17.95 -9.87 -2.33
N ASN A 109 18.97 -9.34 -3.01
CA ASN A 109 20.17 -10.07 -3.38
C ASN A 109 21.36 -9.66 -2.54
N ALA A 110 22.13 -10.65 -2.03
CA ALA A 110 23.44 -10.39 -1.43
C ALA A 110 24.44 -9.99 -2.52
N CYS A 111 25.11 -8.85 -2.32
CA CYS A 111 25.99 -8.24 -3.32
C CYS A 111 27.43 -8.06 -2.79
N ASP A 112 28.12 -9.15 -2.49
CA ASP A 112 29.46 -9.15 -1.91
C ASP A 112 30.51 -8.44 -2.79
N GLY A 113 30.36 -8.48 -4.10
CA GLY A 113 31.24 -7.75 -5.04
C GLY A 113 31.15 -6.24 -4.84
N VAL A 114 29.92 -5.71 -4.73
CA VAL A 114 29.67 -4.28 -4.48
C VAL A 114 30.07 -3.93 -3.05
N ALA A 115 29.78 -4.80 -2.07
CA ALA A 115 30.19 -4.60 -0.69
C ALA A 115 31.71 -4.38 -0.59
N ARG A 116 32.50 -5.26 -1.18
CA ARG A 116 33.98 -5.12 -1.21
C ARG A 116 34.44 -3.85 -1.92
N TYR A 117 33.80 -3.49 -3.02
CA TYR A 117 34.13 -2.27 -3.76
C TYR A 117 33.96 -0.99 -2.93
N VAL A 118 32.94 -0.95 -2.06
CA VAL A 118 32.68 0.20 -1.17
C VAL A 118 33.30 0.05 0.23
N GLY A 119 34.17 -0.95 0.45
CA GLY A 119 34.88 -1.15 1.70
C GLY A 119 34.04 -1.82 2.81
N MET A 120 32.93 -2.48 2.49
CA MET A 120 32.11 -3.24 3.41
C MET A 120 32.55 -4.71 3.48
N THR A 121 32.27 -5.38 4.59
CA THR A 121 32.45 -6.82 4.73
C THR A 121 31.41 -7.59 3.90
N GLY A 122 31.79 -8.75 3.35
CA GLY A 122 30.86 -9.63 2.65
C GLY A 122 29.65 -10.00 3.52
N GLY A 123 28.48 -10.12 2.92
CA GLY A 123 27.21 -10.39 3.59
C GLY A 123 26.52 -9.19 4.24
N GLN A 124 27.15 -8.01 4.26
CA GLN A 124 26.58 -6.81 4.87
C GLN A 124 25.75 -5.95 3.90
N LEU A 125 25.85 -6.20 2.59
CA LEU A 125 25.11 -5.42 1.57
C LEU A 125 24.10 -6.29 0.86
N LEU A 126 22.85 -5.89 0.99
CA LEU A 126 21.72 -6.47 0.26
C LEU A 126 21.16 -5.40 -0.67
N LEU A 127 20.91 -5.75 -1.93
CA LEU A 127 20.32 -4.88 -2.93
C LEU A 127 18.95 -5.45 -3.36
N GLN A 128 17.92 -4.63 -3.22
CA GLN A 128 16.58 -4.95 -3.70
C GLN A 128 16.47 -4.56 -5.17
N TYR A 129 16.06 -5.51 -6.02
CA TYR A 129 15.96 -5.27 -7.46
C TYR A 129 14.51 -4.94 -7.87
N GLU A 130 14.16 -3.69 -7.80
CA GLU A 130 12.82 -3.18 -8.11
C GLU A 130 12.45 -3.26 -9.60
N GLY A 131 13.41 -3.50 -10.49
CA GLY A 131 13.17 -3.77 -11.92
C GLY A 131 12.42 -5.08 -12.18
N MET A 132 12.18 -5.92 -11.16
CA MET A 132 11.37 -7.13 -11.26
C MET A 132 9.88 -6.90 -11.00
N ASN A 133 9.47 -5.66 -10.73
CA ASN A 133 8.05 -5.32 -10.72
C ASN A 133 7.41 -5.52 -12.12
N PRO A 134 6.10 -5.73 -12.22
CA PRO A 134 5.40 -6.02 -13.49
C PRO A 134 5.67 -5.01 -14.61
N SER A 135 5.75 -3.70 -14.31
CA SER A 135 6.12 -2.68 -15.31
C SER A 135 7.63 -2.41 -15.41
N GLY A 136 8.45 -3.14 -14.64
CA GLY A 136 9.89 -2.93 -14.56
C GLY A 136 10.30 -1.78 -13.63
N SER A 137 9.42 -1.29 -12.78
CA SER A 137 9.66 -0.12 -11.94
C SER A 137 9.06 -0.26 -10.54
N PHE A 138 9.77 0.27 -9.52
CA PHE A 138 9.26 0.41 -8.15
C PHE A 138 7.98 1.27 -8.05
N LYS A 139 7.66 2.04 -9.09
CA LYS A 139 6.47 2.87 -9.15
C LYS A 139 5.17 2.06 -9.06
N ASP A 140 5.20 0.79 -9.45
CA ASP A 140 4.06 -0.11 -9.33
C ASP A 140 3.52 -0.16 -7.89
N ASN A 141 4.41 -0.13 -6.88
CA ASN A 141 4.02 -0.13 -5.47
C ASN A 141 3.19 1.10 -5.07
N GLY A 142 3.52 2.28 -5.59
CA GLY A 142 2.76 3.49 -5.34
C GLY A 142 1.50 3.58 -6.19
N MET A 143 1.58 3.14 -7.45
CA MET A 143 0.46 3.23 -8.39
C MET A 143 -0.69 2.30 -8.02
N THR A 144 -0.41 1.11 -7.47
CA THR A 144 -1.46 0.22 -6.98
C THR A 144 -2.30 0.89 -5.88
N ALA A 145 -1.67 1.62 -4.95
CA ALA A 145 -2.37 2.38 -3.92
C ALA A 145 -3.16 3.57 -4.50
N ALA A 146 -2.54 4.32 -5.42
CA ALA A 146 -3.17 5.47 -6.07
C ALA A 146 -4.41 5.07 -6.90
N PHE A 147 -4.33 3.99 -7.67
CA PHE A 147 -5.46 3.48 -8.45
C PHE A 147 -6.56 2.88 -7.56
N THR A 148 -6.19 2.23 -6.47
CA THR A 148 -7.16 1.75 -5.48
C THR A 148 -7.93 2.92 -4.86
N HIS A 149 -7.25 3.97 -4.45
CA HIS A 149 -7.89 5.18 -3.94
C HIS A 149 -8.78 5.84 -5.01
N ALA A 150 -8.28 6.01 -6.23
CA ALA A 150 -9.07 6.55 -7.34
C ALA A 150 -10.35 5.73 -7.59
N HIS A 151 -10.26 4.41 -7.55
CA HIS A 151 -11.41 3.51 -7.69
C HIS A 151 -12.38 3.65 -6.51
N THR A 152 -11.86 3.78 -5.30
CA THR A 152 -12.66 3.96 -4.07
C THR A 152 -13.50 5.24 -4.12
N ILE A 153 -12.93 6.35 -4.57
CA ILE A 153 -13.63 7.63 -4.69
C ILE A 153 -14.46 7.76 -5.99
N GLY A 154 -14.52 6.72 -6.81
CA GLY A 154 -15.34 6.69 -8.03
C GLY A 154 -14.77 7.52 -9.18
N ALA A 155 -13.46 7.75 -9.24
CA ALA A 155 -12.83 8.49 -10.33
C ALA A 155 -13.04 7.78 -11.67
N GLN A 156 -13.53 8.52 -12.67
CA GLN A 156 -13.80 7.99 -14.01
C GLN A 156 -12.58 8.04 -14.92
N ARG A 157 -11.60 8.85 -14.58
CA ARG A 157 -10.35 9.03 -15.32
C ARG A 157 -9.22 9.33 -14.36
N ALA A 158 -8.04 8.79 -14.65
CA ALA A 158 -6.81 9.13 -13.98
C ALA A 158 -5.82 9.68 -15.02
N ALA A 159 -5.04 10.67 -14.63
CA ALA A 159 -3.97 11.24 -15.45
C ALA A 159 -2.67 11.20 -14.65
N CYS A 160 -1.57 10.88 -15.33
CA CYS A 160 -0.25 10.81 -14.72
C CYS A 160 0.74 11.62 -15.55
N ALA A 161 1.45 12.54 -14.92
CA ALA A 161 2.61 13.21 -15.50
C ALA A 161 3.87 12.40 -15.17
N SER A 162 4.51 11.85 -16.19
CA SER A 162 5.64 10.94 -15.99
C SER A 162 6.68 11.08 -17.08
N THR A 163 7.95 10.84 -16.75
CA THR A 163 9.07 10.70 -17.70
C THR A 163 9.31 9.24 -18.10
N GLY A 164 8.42 8.30 -17.71
CA GLY A 164 8.51 6.87 -18.03
C GLY A 164 7.91 5.98 -16.91
N ASN A 165 8.66 5.76 -15.87
CA ASN A 165 8.38 4.73 -14.84
C ASN A 165 7.00 4.81 -14.15
N THR A 166 6.37 5.98 -14.07
CA THR A 166 5.06 6.10 -13.40
C THR A 166 3.90 5.82 -14.37
N SER A 167 4.15 5.93 -15.67
CA SER A 167 3.14 5.73 -16.72
C SER A 167 3.34 4.45 -17.54
N ALA A 168 4.25 3.60 -17.11
CA ALA A 168 4.57 2.31 -17.74
C ALA A 168 3.45 1.28 -17.55
#